data_214199719bc8bcde962be5e5a3e090ce
#
_entry.id   214199719bc8bcde962be5e5a3e090ce
#
_cell.length_a   1.000
_cell.length_b   1.000
_cell.length_c   1.000
_cell.angle_alpha   90.00
_cell.angle_beta   90.00
_cell.angle_gamma   90.00
#
_symmetry.space_group_name_H-M   'P 1'
#
loop_
_entity.id
_entity.type
_entity.pdbx_description
1 polymer ?
#
loop_
_entity_poly.entity_id
_entity_poly.type
_entity_poly.pdbx_seq_one_letter_code
_entity_poly.pdbx_strand_id
1 'polypeptide(L)'
;MTFDTGGLNLKPTGYMEDMYGDKGGSCAVLGALKGTLELGSNKNIIFACGFAENAIGSRAYKPGDIIKGMNGLSVEIGNTDAEGRLVLADTFTYVQKEFKPKQIVDLATLTGACMAALGVQTAGVFSNDEGITEEVKLAGKQAFEPVWHLPIDDEHKEAIKGAYGDISNSGSSRYGGASQAAAFLLRFVEKDVKWAHIDIAGPAMAKAAKPPVCADQTGFGAGLLLNFIRNKK
;
A
#
# COMPACT_ATOMS: atom_id res chain seq x y z
N MET A 1 -3.10 8.36 -1.50
CA MET A 1 -2.99 9.76 -2.00
C MET A 1 -4.25 10.52 -1.64
N THR A 2 -4.24 11.86 -1.54
CA THR A 2 -5.48 12.65 -1.39
C THR A 2 -6.24 12.73 -2.71
N PHE A 3 -5.52 12.86 -3.80
CA PHE A 3 -5.97 12.68 -5.17
C PHE A 3 -4.77 12.29 -6.04
N ASP A 4 -4.96 11.40 -7.01
CA ASP A 4 -3.91 10.97 -7.92
C ASP A 4 -4.29 11.24 -9.38
N THR A 5 -3.59 12.19 -9.99
CA THR A 5 -3.73 12.49 -11.43
C THR A 5 -2.80 11.64 -12.30
N GLY A 6 -1.90 10.87 -11.69
CA GLY A 6 -0.76 10.24 -12.35
C GLY A 6 0.45 11.18 -12.48
N GLY A 7 0.32 12.46 -12.13
CA GLY A 7 1.37 13.45 -12.34
C GLY A 7 1.62 13.69 -13.84
N LEU A 8 2.89 13.79 -14.26
CA LEU A 8 3.21 13.98 -15.69
C LEU A 8 2.94 12.72 -16.54
N ASN A 9 2.93 11.53 -15.94
CA ASN A 9 2.36 10.34 -16.56
C ASN A 9 0.84 10.33 -16.34
N LEU A 10 0.17 11.34 -16.89
CA LEU A 10 -1.23 11.66 -16.66
C LEU A 10 -2.15 10.49 -16.97
N LYS A 11 -3.04 10.19 -16.03
CA LYS A 11 -4.07 9.17 -16.22
C LYS A 11 -5.02 9.60 -17.34
N PRO A 12 -5.36 8.71 -18.29
CA PRO A 12 -6.34 9.02 -19.32
C PRO A 12 -7.75 9.12 -18.72
N THR A 13 -8.65 9.78 -19.45
CA THR A 13 -10.09 9.84 -19.15
C THR A 13 -10.65 8.43 -18.92
N GLY A 14 -11.44 8.26 -17.88
CA GLY A 14 -11.98 6.96 -17.44
C GLY A 14 -11.12 6.24 -16.40
N TYR A 15 -9.93 6.79 -16.08
CA TYR A 15 -9.03 6.25 -15.06
C TYR A 15 -8.69 7.25 -13.95
N MET A 16 -9.03 8.52 -14.12
CA MET A 16 -8.72 9.58 -13.16
C MET A 16 -9.90 9.94 -12.26
N GLU A 17 -11.11 9.85 -12.77
CA GLU A 17 -12.31 10.41 -12.16
C GLU A 17 -12.58 9.85 -10.77
N ASP A 18 -12.22 8.59 -10.53
CA ASP A 18 -12.42 7.89 -9.26
C ASP A 18 -11.20 8.01 -8.30
N MET A 19 -10.17 8.77 -8.68
CA MET A 19 -8.93 8.88 -7.88
C MET A 19 -9.07 9.70 -6.58
N TYR A 20 -10.24 10.29 -6.34
CA TYR A 20 -10.61 10.73 -5.00
C TYR A 20 -10.67 9.55 -4.01
N GLY A 21 -10.79 8.32 -4.51
CA GLY A 21 -10.75 7.07 -3.74
C GLY A 21 -9.36 6.56 -3.40
N ASP A 22 -8.31 7.16 -3.95
CA ASP A 22 -6.91 6.74 -3.74
C ASP A 22 -6.36 7.03 -2.31
N LYS A 23 -7.27 7.16 -1.38
CA LYS A 23 -7.03 7.21 0.07
C LYS A 23 -7.70 6.07 0.83
N GLY A 24 -8.16 5.03 0.13
CA GLY A 24 -8.84 3.88 0.72
C GLY A 24 -8.04 3.22 1.86
N GLY A 25 -6.72 3.11 1.73
CA GLY A 25 -5.84 2.60 2.79
C GLY A 25 -5.90 3.44 4.06
N SER A 26 -5.83 4.78 3.96
CA SER A 26 -5.98 5.65 5.14
C SER A 26 -7.37 5.58 5.74
N CYS A 27 -8.42 5.42 4.93
CA CYS A 27 -9.78 5.24 5.44
C CYS A 27 -9.89 3.94 6.27
N ALA A 28 -9.27 2.85 5.81
CA ALA A 28 -9.22 1.58 6.55
C ALA A 28 -8.46 1.74 7.88
N VAL A 29 -7.32 2.43 7.87
CA VAL A 29 -6.52 2.70 9.09
C VAL A 29 -7.31 3.55 10.09
N LEU A 30 -7.99 4.60 9.64
CA LEU A 30 -8.82 5.44 10.52
C LEU A 30 -10.06 4.69 11.05
N GLY A 31 -10.66 3.82 10.23
CA GLY A 31 -11.75 2.94 10.67
C GLY A 31 -11.29 1.96 11.75
N ALA A 32 -10.11 1.36 11.58
CA ALA A 32 -9.51 0.46 12.58
C ALA A 32 -9.12 1.22 13.85
N LEU A 33 -8.59 2.45 13.76
CA LEU A 33 -8.32 3.32 14.91
C LEU A 33 -9.60 3.57 15.71
N LYS A 34 -10.67 4.00 15.05
CA LYS A 34 -11.97 4.25 15.70
C LYS A 34 -12.47 3.00 16.41
N GLY A 35 -12.51 1.85 15.71
CA GLY A 35 -12.95 0.58 16.31
C GLY A 35 -12.06 0.14 17.48
N THR A 36 -10.75 0.34 17.41
CA THR A 36 -9.82 0.02 18.49
C THR A 36 -10.07 0.88 19.74
N LEU A 37 -10.36 2.18 19.56
CA LEU A 37 -10.70 3.07 20.67
C LEU A 37 -12.04 2.72 21.32
N GLU A 38 -13.05 2.40 20.53
CA GLU A 38 -14.39 2.05 21.02
C GLU A 38 -14.41 0.71 21.76
N LEU A 39 -13.67 -0.27 21.27
CA LEU A 39 -13.61 -1.62 21.89
C LEU A 39 -12.58 -1.72 23.01
N GLY A 40 -11.71 -0.76 23.11
CA GLY A 40 -10.57 -0.76 24.03
C GLY A 40 -9.43 -1.67 23.55
N SER A 41 -8.20 -1.27 23.80
CA SER A 41 -7.01 -2.06 23.54
C SER A 41 -5.92 -1.73 24.55
N ASN A 42 -5.22 -2.74 25.04
CA ASN A 42 -4.03 -2.59 25.87
C ASN A 42 -2.72 -2.71 25.05
N LYS A 43 -2.82 -2.72 23.73
CA LYS A 43 -1.68 -2.84 22.82
C LYS A 43 -1.07 -1.48 22.55
N ASN A 44 0.26 -1.46 22.41
CA ASN A 44 0.97 -0.28 21.93
C ASN A 44 0.90 -0.24 20.40
N ILE A 45 0.07 0.64 19.85
CA ILE A 45 -0.25 0.67 18.42
C ILE A 45 -0.05 2.10 17.92
N ILE A 46 0.62 2.23 16.79
CA ILE A 46 0.76 3.47 16.04
C ILE A 46 -0.11 3.37 14.78
N PHE A 47 -1.02 4.31 14.61
CA PHE A 47 -1.80 4.48 13.40
C PHE A 47 -1.18 5.64 12.61
N ALA A 48 -0.59 5.34 11.46
CA ALA A 48 0.08 6.32 10.61
C ALA A 48 -0.61 6.42 9.25
N CYS A 49 -0.79 7.64 8.75
CA CYS A 49 -1.34 7.90 7.42
C CYS A 49 -0.42 8.88 6.69
N GLY A 50 0.16 8.47 5.58
CA GLY A 50 0.88 9.34 4.66
C GLY A 50 -0.09 10.00 3.68
N PHE A 51 -0.13 11.34 3.66
CA PHE A 51 -0.97 12.09 2.73
C PHE A 51 -0.13 12.97 1.81
N ALA A 52 -0.34 12.83 0.52
CA ALA A 52 0.21 13.70 -0.52
C ALA A 52 -0.80 13.79 -1.67
N GLU A 53 -0.66 14.81 -2.50
CA GLU A 53 -1.38 14.94 -3.76
C GLU A 53 -0.41 14.68 -4.90
N ASN A 54 -0.82 13.91 -5.89
CA ASN A 54 -0.07 13.74 -7.13
C ASN A 54 -0.76 14.53 -8.23
N ALA A 55 -0.18 15.66 -8.60
CA ALA A 55 -0.79 16.60 -9.54
C ALA A 55 0.24 17.22 -10.49
N ILE A 56 -0.25 17.68 -11.64
CA ILE A 56 0.55 18.44 -12.60
C ILE A 56 0.81 19.84 -12.04
N GLY A 57 2.05 20.28 -12.13
CA GLY A 57 2.44 21.61 -11.68
C GLY A 57 3.87 21.96 -12.09
N SER A 58 4.23 23.23 -11.95
CA SER A 58 5.57 23.72 -12.30
C SER A 58 6.70 23.12 -11.44
N ARG A 59 6.34 22.52 -10.30
CA ARG A 59 7.27 21.85 -9.36
C ARG A 59 7.04 20.34 -9.30
N ALA A 60 6.21 19.78 -10.20
CA ALA A 60 5.98 18.36 -10.25
C ALA A 60 7.28 17.63 -10.63
N TYR A 61 7.55 16.51 -9.96
CA TYR A 61 8.62 15.62 -10.36
C TYR A 61 8.26 14.92 -11.68
N LYS A 62 9.26 14.41 -12.38
CA LYS A 62 9.11 13.92 -13.75
C LYS A 62 9.90 12.62 -13.96
N PRO A 63 9.55 11.81 -14.97
CA PRO A 63 10.36 10.69 -15.39
C PRO A 63 11.82 11.12 -15.68
N GLY A 64 12.77 10.34 -15.17
CA GLY A 64 14.20 10.63 -15.24
C GLY A 64 14.74 11.42 -14.04
N ASP A 65 13.90 11.99 -13.18
CA ASP A 65 14.37 12.56 -11.93
C ASP A 65 14.89 11.46 -10.98
N ILE A 66 15.90 11.81 -10.20
CA ILE A 66 16.39 10.97 -9.10
C ILE A 66 16.10 11.71 -7.81
N ILE A 67 15.22 11.14 -6.99
CA ILE A 67 14.87 11.70 -5.70
C ILE A 67 15.53 10.90 -4.58
N LYS A 68 15.72 11.53 -3.42
CA LYS A 68 16.27 10.87 -2.25
C LYS A 68 15.17 10.53 -1.26
N GLY A 69 14.96 9.25 -1.00
CA GLY A 69 14.06 8.78 0.05
C GLY A 69 14.58 9.15 1.44
N MET A 70 13.69 9.17 2.41
CA MET A 70 14.00 9.54 3.81
C MET A 70 15.01 8.59 4.46
N ASN A 71 15.10 7.33 4.00
CA ASN A 71 16.11 6.36 4.42
C ASN A 71 17.49 6.55 3.76
N GLY A 72 17.60 7.50 2.82
CA GLY A 72 18.84 7.83 2.11
C GLY A 72 19.01 7.15 0.76
N LEU A 73 18.17 6.19 0.37
CA LEU A 73 18.21 5.57 -0.95
C LEU A 73 17.85 6.59 -2.04
N SER A 74 18.58 6.55 -3.15
CA SER A 74 18.25 7.29 -4.36
C SER A 74 17.24 6.49 -5.18
N VAL A 75 16.12 7.15 -5.52
CA VAL A 75 15.01 6.55 -6.25
C VAL A 75 14.92 7.20 -7.62
N GLU A 76 15.12 6.42 -8.66
CA GLU A 76 14.93 6.82 -10.04
C GLU A 76 13.44 6.79 -10.39
N ILE A 77 12.93 7.89 -10.92
CA ILE A 77 11.53 8.02 -11.31
C ILE A 77 11.37 7.54 -12.75
N GLY A 78 10.83 6.35 -12.90
CA GLY A 78 10.47 5.80 -14.21
C GLY A 78 9.02 6.14 -14.60
N ASN A 79 8.14 6.30 -13.59
CA ASN A 79 6.73 6.61 -13.79
C ASN A 79 6.20 7.45 -12.61
N THR A 80 5.64 8.62 -12.90
CA THR A 80 5.04 9.49 -11.87
C THR A 80 3.68 9.00 -11.38
N ASP A 81 3.05 8.04 -12.06
CA ASP A 81 1.82 7.33 -11.64
C ASP A 81 2.14 6.10 -10.75
N ALA A 82 3.37 6.02 -10.27
CA ALA A 82 3.82 5.08 -9.25
C ALA A 82 4.28 5.83 -7.98
N GLU A 83 3.52 6.80 -7.56
CA GLU A 83 3.76 7.76 -6.48
C GLU A 83 3.40 7.22 -5.10
N GLY A 84 2.34 6.40 -5.02
CA GLY A 84 1.83 5.88 -3.74
C GLY A 84 2.90 5.11 -2.96
N ARG A 85 3.74 4.33 -3.66
CA ARG A 85 4.87 3.63 -3.04
C ARG A 85 5.96 4.57 -2.52
N LEU A 86 6.11 5.77 -3.09
CA LEU A 86 7.06 6.77 -2.61
C LEU A 86 6.60 7.37 -1.27
N VAL A 87 5.30 7.66 -1.16
CA VAL A 87 4.70 8.16 0.08
C VAL A 87 4.76 7.10 1.19
N LEU A 88 4.47 5.83 0.87
CA LEU A 88 4.60 4.72 1.82
C LEU A 88 6.04 4.51 2.27
N ALA A 89 7.01 4.57 1.36
CA ALA A 89 8.43 4.42 1.65
C ALA A 89 8.91 5.40 2.73
N ASP A 90 8.58 6.68 2.58
CA ASP A 90 8.94 7.70 3.55
C ASP A 90 8.12 7.58 4.85
N THR A 91 6.85 7.18 4.76
CA THR A 91 6.02 6.88 5.94
C THR A 91 6.62 5.73 6.76
N PHE A 92 7.06 4.64 6.11
CA PHE A 92 7.72 3.52 6.81
C PHE A 92 9.00 3.97 7.48
N THR A 93 9.84 4.71 6.76
CA THR A 93 11.10 5.21 7.30
C THR A 93 10.87 6.10 8.51
N TYR A 94 9.91 7.02 8.44
CA TYR A 94 9.54 7.88 9.56
C TYR A 94 9.07 7.07 10.78
N VAL A 95 8.12 6.16 10.57
CA VAL A 95 7.56 5.34 11.66
C VAL A 95 8.63 4.46 12.32
N GLN A 96 9.51 3.85 11.55
CA GLN A 96 10.59 3.02 12.08
C GLN A 96 11.59 3.83 12.88
N LYS A 97 11.96 5.00 12.39
CA LYS A 97 12.89 5.90 13.07
C LYS A 97 12.36 6.42 14.40
N GLU A 98 11.10 6.88 14.42
CA GLU A 98 10.52 7.54 15.59
C GLU A 98 9.96 6.54 16.62
N PHE A 99 9.38 5.43 16.19
CA PHE A 99 8.62 4.53 17.07
C PHE A 99 9.20 3.14 17.21
N LYS A 100 10.14 2.73 16.34
CA LYS A 100 10.82 1.42 16.37
C LYS A 100 9.84 0.24 16.50
N PRO A 101 8.86 0.13 15.60
CA PRO A 101 7.86 -0.93 15.66
C PRO A 101 8.51 -2.30 15.42
N LYS A 102 7.96 -3.35 16.04
CA LYS A 102 8.35 -4.73 15.75
C LYS A 102 7.66 -5.28 14.50
N GLN A 103 6.52 -4.68 14.15
CA GLN A 103 5.69 -5.10 13.03
C GLN A 103 5.07 -3.88 12.35
N ILE A 104 4.95 -3.94 11.03
CA ILE A 104 4.22 -2.97 10.22
C ILE A 104 3.21 -3.73 9.38
N VAL A 105 1.95 -3.30 9.39
CA VAL A 105 0.94 -3.71 8.41
C VAL A 105 0.44 -2.44 7.73
N ASP A 106 0.59 -2.37 6.43
CA ASP A 106 0.14 -1.24 5.65
C ASP A 106 -0.91 -1.64 4.60
N LEU A 107 -1.78 -0.70 4.27
CA LEU A 107 -2.81 -0.86 3.27
C LEU A 107 -2.76 0.32 2.29
N ALA A 108 -2.83 0.00 1.01
CA ALA A 108 -2.95 1.02 -0.04
C ALA A 108 -3.72 0.49 -1.24
N THR A 109 -4.37 1.39 -1.96
CA THR A 109 -4.90 1.20 -3.30
C THR A 109 -3.76 1.29 -4.32
N LEU A 110 -2.79 0.35 -4.21
CA LEU A 110 -1.46 0.60 -4.76
C LEU A 110 -1.34 0.27 -6.24
N THR A 111 -1.92 -0.86 -6.70
CA THR A 111 -1.66 -1.29 -8.07
C THR A 111 -2.89 -1.83 -8.80
N GLY A 112 -3.11 -1.33 -10.02
CA GLY A 112 -4.04 -1.97 -10.95
C GLY A 112 -3.62 -3.40 -11.32
N ALA A 113 -2.33 -3.72 -11.19
CA ALA A 113 -1.81 -5.07 -11.42
C ALA A 113 -2.34 -6.08 -10.40
N CYS A 114 -2.51 -5.70 -9.14
CA CYS A 114 -3.14 -6.54 -8.13
C CYS A 114 -4.62 -6.81 -8.47
N MET A 115 -5.34 -5.78 -8.88
CA MET A 115 -6.72 -5.91 -9.35
C MET A 115 -6.83 -6.81 -10.59
N ALA A 116 -5.90 -6.70 -11.53
CA ALA A 116 -5.83 -7.58 -12.70
C ALA A 116 -5.58 -9.06 -12.32
N ALA A 117 -4.79 -9.32 -11.28
CA ALA A 117 -4.48 -10.66 -10.81
C ALA A 117 -5.59 -11.31 -9.98
N LEU A 118 -6.23 -10.55 -9.08
CA LEU A 118 -7.15 -11.08 -8.05
C LEU A 118 -8.59 -10.61 -8.20
N GLY A 119 -8.87 -9.74 -9.16
CA GLY A 119 -10.20 -9.13 -9.34
C GLY A 119 -10.50 -8.03 -8.32
N VAL A 120 -11.78 -7.71 -8.18
CA VAL A 120 -12.26 -6.56 -7.40
C VAL A 120 -12.81 -6.91 -6.01
N GLN A 121 -12.59 -8.14 -5.56
CA GLN A 121 -13.13 -8.61 -4.27
C GLN A 121 -12.03 -9.08 -3.30
N THR A 122 -10.86 -9.41 -3.81
CA THR A 122 -9.75 -9.98 -3.03
C THR A 122 -8.56 -9.05 -3.06
N ALA A 123 -8.02 -8.72 -1.88
CA ALA A 123 -6.79 -7.94 -1.77
C ALA A 123 -5.54 -8.84 -1.91
N GLY A 124 -4.46 -8.27 -2.43
CA GLY A 124 -3.15 -8.93 -2.45
C GLY A 124 -2.40 -8.71 -1.14
N VAL A 125 -1.82 -9.77 -0.58
CA VAL A 125 -0.91 -9.65 0.58
C VAL A 125 0.50 -9.96 0.13
N PHE A 126 1.45 -9.13 0.56
CA PHE A 126 2.89 -9.31 0.36
C PHE A 126 3.57 -9.17 1.71
N SER A 127 4.61 -9.96 1.98
CA SER A 127 5.23 -9.97 3.31
C SER A 127 6.67 -10.46 3.27
N ASN A 128 7.43 -10.11 4.30
CA ASN A 128 8.75 -10.66 4.57
C ASN A 128 8.74 -11.76 5.66
N ASP A 129 7.56 -12.12 6.20
CA ASP A 129 7.40 -13.09 7.30
C ASP A 129 6.11 -13.91 7.13
N GLU A 130 6.23 -15.23 7.13
CA GLU A 130 5.08 -16.12 6.97
C GLU A 130 4.09 -16.02 8.13
N GLY A 131 4.57 -15.77 9.35
CA GLY A 131 3.73 -15.67 10.54
C GLY A 131 2.75 -14.50 10.44
N ILE A 132 3.23 -13.30 10.06
CA ILE A 132 2.35 -12.14 9.87
C ILE A 132 1.41 -12.33 8.68
N THR A 133 1.84 -13.05 7.64
CA THR A 133 0.99 -13.41 6.51
C THR A 133 -0.22 -14.23 6.96
N GLU A 134 -0.01 -15.28 7.75
CA GLU A 134 -1.10 -16.11 8.25
C GLU A 134 -2.01 -15.35 9.25
N GLU A 135 -1.44 -14.46 10.06
CA GLU A 135 -2.23 -13.58 10.92
C GLU A 135 -3.15 -12.64 10.12
N VAL A 136 -2.65 -12.04 9.04
CA VAL A 136 -3.44 -11.19 8.13
C VAL A 136 -4.52 -12.01 7.43
N LYS A 137 -4.21 -13.21 6.93
CA LYS A 137 -5.20 -14.11 6.30
C LYS A 137 -6.31 -14.51 7.27
N LEU A 138 -5.96 -14.84 8.51
CA LEU A 138 -6.94 -15.17 9.55
C LEU A 138 -7.84 -13.97 9.84
N ALA A 139 -7.26 -12.78 10.02
CA ALA A 139 -8.00 -11.55 10.29
C ALA A 139 -8.95 -11.20 9.13
N GLY A 140 -8.49 -11.31 7.90
CA GLY A 140 -9.32 -11.10 6.70
C GLY A 140 -10.48 -12.09 6.62
N LYS A 141 -10.25 -13.36 6.92
CA LYS A 141 -11.32 -14.37 7.00
C LYS A 141 -12.37 -14.02 8.05
N GLN A 142 -11.95 -13.55 9.23
CA GLN A 142 -12.85 -13.15 10.30
C GLN A 142 -13.66 -11.89 9.98
N ALA A 143 -13.09 -10.99 9.16
CA ALA A 143 -13.74 -9.77 8.73
C ALA A 143 -14.61 -9.95 7.47
N PHE A 144 -14.61 -11.12 6.84
CA PHE A 144 -15.17 -11.33 5.50
C PHE A 144 -14.53 -10.41 4.44
N GLU A 145 -13.27 -10.05 4.63
CA GLU A 145 -12.43 -9.26 3.75
C GLU A 145 -11.33 -10.16 3.18
N PRO A 146 -11.58 -10.87 2.06
CA PRO A 146 -10.69 -11.90 1.57
C PRO A 146 -9.37 -11.32 1.08
N VAL A 147 -8.28 -12.01 1.40
CA VAL A 147 -6.93 -11.68 0.97
C VAL A 147 -6.24 -12.91 0.38
N TRP A 148 -5.30 -12.69 -0.55
CA TRP A 148 -4.48 -13.73 -1.16
C TRP A 148 -3.00 -13.36 -1.14
N HIS A 149 -2.14 -14.28 -0.70
CA HIS A 149 -0.70 -14.05 -0.63
C HIS A 149 -0.08 -14.15 -2.05
N LEU A 150 0.62 -13.11 -2.45
CA LEU A 150 1.39 -13.03 -3.68
C LEU A 150 2.90 -12.95 -3.37
N PRO A 151 3.77 -13.48 -4.24
CA PRO A 151 5.19 -13.61 -3.95
C PRO A 151 5.95 -12.29 -4.09
N ILE A 152 7.06 -12.19 -3.31
CA ILE A 152 8.17 -11.26 -3.56
C ILE A 152 9.43 -12.12 -3.69
N ASP A 153 9.85 -12.41 -4.91
CA ASP A 153 11.05 -13.18 -5.18
C ASP A 153 12.20 -12.32 -5.73
N ASP A 154 13.33 -12.94 -6.03
CA ASP A 154 14.53 -12.22 -6.46
C ASP A 154 14.37 -11.58 -7.84
N GLU A 155 13.53 -12.13 -8.71
CA GLU A 155 13.22 -11.54 -10.03
C GLU A 155 12.49 -10.20 -9.86
N HIS A 156 11.54 -10.12 -8.92
CA HIS A 156 10.85 -8.87 -8.62
C HIS A 156 11.78 -7.81 -8.01
N LYS A 157 12.72 -8.22 -7.15
CA LYS A 157 13.75 -7.34 -6.57
C LYS A 157 14.75 -6.86 -7.64
N GLU A 158 15.11 -7.71 -8.58
CA GLU A 158 15.97 -7.34 -9.71
C GLU A 158 15.28 -6.35 -10.64
N ALA A 159 13.97 -6.54 -10.90
CA ALA A 159 13.20 -5.70 -11.79
C ALA A 159 13.10 -4.23 -11.34
N ILE A 160 13.30 -3.95 -10.07
CA ILE A 160 13.26 -2.58 -9.51
C ILE A 160 14.64 -1.94 -9.33
N LYS A 161 15.71 -2.53 -9.83
CA LYS A 161 17.03 -1.88 -9.81
C LYS A 161 17.02 -0.61 -10.66
N GLY A 162 17.58 0.47 -10.12
CA GLY A 162 17.79 1.68 -10.87
C GLY A 162 18.96 1.56 -11.84
N ALA A 163 18.92 2.28 -12.94
CA ALA A 163 20.07 2.40 -13.85
C ALA A 163 21.07 3.45 -13.36
N TYR A 164 20.59 4.50 -12.71
CA TYR A 164 21.37 5.64 -12.20
C TYR A 164 21.15 5.89 -10.71
N GLY A 165 20.01 5.43 -10.16
CA GLY A 165 19.71 5.42 -8.73
C GLY A 165 19.89 4.05 -8.11
N ASP A 166 19.75 3.95 -6.79
CA ASP A 166 19.81 2.65 -6.08
C ASP A 166 18.64 1.74 -6.48
N ILE A 167 17.48 2.33 -6.69
CA ILE A 167 16.24 1.62 -7.10
C ILE A 167 15.41 2.50 -8.04
N SER A 168 14.51 1.88 -8.80
CA SER A 168 13.50 2.58 -9.61
C SER A 168 12.11 2.43 -9.00
N ASN A 169 11.29 3.49 -9.09
CA ASN A 169 9.90 3.43 -8.64
C ASN A 169 8.98 2.64 -9.60
N SER A 170 9.44 2.37 -10.82
CA SER A 170 8.75 1.48 -11.75
C SER A 170 9.68 0.34 -12.17
N GLY A 171 9.13 -0.87 -12.25
CA GLY A 171 9.91 -2.02 -12.66
C GLY A 171 10.24 -2.03 -14.14
N SER A 172 11.28 -2.79 -14.50
CA SER A 172 11.73 -2.99 -15.89
C SER A 172 10.77 -3.85 -16.74
N SER A 173 9.81 -4.54 -16.10
CA SER A 173 8.82 -5.40 -16.75
C SER A 173 7.41 -4.88 -16.49
N ARG A 174 6.54 -5.00 -17.51
CA ARG A 174 5.09 -4.75 -17.37
C ARG A 174 4.36 -5.86 -16.59
N TYR A 175 5.01 -7.02 -16.40
CA TYR A 175 4.44 -8.16 -15.69
C TYR A 175 4.87 -8.16 -14.23
N GLY A 176 4.05 -8.75 -13.35
CA GLY A 176 4.35 -8.82 -11.93
C GLY A 176 4.33 -7.47 -11.20
N GLY A 177 3.63 -6.47 -11.73
CA GLY A 177 3.66 -5.10 -11.23
C GLY A 177 3.32 -4.95 -9.75
N ALA A 178 2.41 -5.76 -9.22
CA ALA A 178 2.06 -5.75 -7.80
C ALA A 178 3.24 -6.27 -6.94
N SER A 179 3.86 -7.37 -7.33
CA SER A 179 5.04 -7.93 -6.65
C SER A 179 6.26 -7.00 -6.75
N GLN A 180 6.44 -6.30 -7.88
CA GLN A 180 7.48 -5.28 -8.03
C GLN A 180 7.24 -4.07 -7.12
N ALA A 181 5.98 -3.63 -6.98
CA ALA A 181 5.63 -2.55 -6.04
C ALA A 181 5.92 -2.97 -4.59
N ALA A 182 5.57 -4.19 -4.21
CA ALA A 182 5.88 -4.75 -2.90
C ALA A 182 7.40 -4.93 -2.68
N ALA A 183 8.14 -5.36 -3.71
CA ALA A 183 9.61 -5.44 -3.67
C ALA A 183 10.24 -4.06 -3.45
N PHE A 184 9.68 -3.00 -4.06
CA PHE A 184 10.09 -1.63 -3.82
C PHE A 184 9.87 -1.22 -2.36
N LEU A 185 8.67 -1.45 -1.82
CA LEU A 185 8.34 -1.13 -0.42
C LEU A 185 9.25 -1.86 0.57
N LEU A 186 9.57 -3.13 0.29
CA LEU A 186 10.46 -3.94 1.13
C LEU A 186 11.86 -3.31 1.32
N ARG A 187 12.34 -2.49 0.38
CA ARG A 187 13.62 -1.76 0.49
C ARG A 187 13.61 -0.67 1.57
N PHE A 188 12.44 -0.31 2.06
CA PHE A 188 12.23 0.69 3.10
C PHE A 188 11.80 0.08 4.45
N VAL A 189 11.74 -1.25 4.52
CA VAL A 189 11.49 -1.99 5.76
C VAL A 189 12.82 -2.43 6.35
N GLU A 190 13.06 -2.14 7.64
CA GLU A 190 14.25 -2.57 8.36
C GLU A 190 14.27 -4.10 8.53
N LYS A 191 15.47 -4.69 8.54
CA LYS A 191 15.67 -6.14 8.50
C LYS A 191 14.93 -6.91 9.60
N ASP A 192 14.83 -6.33 10.80
CA ASP A 192 14.25 -7.00 11.96
C ASP A 192 12.77 -6.66 12.18
N VAL A 193 12.16 -5.92 11.23
CA VAL A 193 10.74 -5.55 11.28
C VAL A 193 9.94 -6.53 10.42
N LYS A 194 8.96 -7.19 11.03
CA LYS A 194 7.97 -7.99 10.31
C LYS A 194 7.03 -7.05 9.57
N TRP A 195 6.83 -7.32 8.29
CA TRP A 195 6.02 -6.44 7.46
C TRP A 195 5.04 -7.22 6.59
N ALA A 196 3.84 -6.68 6.47
CA ALA A 196 2.85 -7.10 5.50
C ALA A 196 2.21 -5.88 4.83
N HIS A 197 2.25 -5.87 3.51
CA HIS A 197 1.51 -4.94 2.64
C HIS A 197 0.24 -5.58 2.15
N ILE A 198 -0.87 -4.84 2.21
CA ILE A 198 -2.17 -5.28 1.70
C ILE A 198 -2.58 -4.33 0.58
N ASP A 199 -2.47 -4.78 -0.66
CA ASP A 199 -2.90 -4.04 -1.83
C ASP A 199 -4.41 -4.19 -2.02
N ILE A 200 -5.13 -3.13 -1.68
CA ILE A 200 -6.60 -3.07 -1.71
C ILE A 200 -7.15 -2.36 -2.96
N ALA A 201 -6.35 -2.17 -4.01
CA ALA A 201 -6.78 -1.49 -5.23
C ALA A 201 -8.07 -2.10 -5.83
N GLY A 202 -8.23 -3.42 -5.73
CA GLY A 202 -9.44 -4.12 -6.18
C GLY A 202 -10.67 -3.87 -5.30
N PRO A 203 -10.61 -4.23 -4.00
CA PRO A 203 -11.79 -4.21 -3.14
C PRO A 203 -12.11 -2.85 -2.49
N ALA A 204 -11.26 -1.83 -2.63
CA ALA A 204 -11.48 -0.51 -2.01
C ALA A 204 -12.69 0.22 -2.58
N MET A 205 -13.10 -0.08 -3.82
CA MET A 205 -14.22 0.57 -4.49
C MET A 205 -15.20 -0.45 -5.07
N ALA A 206 -16.50 -0.15 -4.98
CA ALA A 206 -17.57 -0.97 -5.55
C ALA A 206 -18.56 -0.11 -6.35
N LYS A 207 -18.83 -0.50 -7.60
CA LYS A 207 -19.78 0.21 -8.47
C LYS A 207 -21.24 0.19 -7.94
N ALA A 208 -21.57 -0.82 -7.14
CA ALA A 208 -22.91 -0.99 -6.57
C ALA A 208 -22.82 -1.58 -5.16
N ALA A 209 -23.73 -1.15 -4.28
CA ALA A 209 -23.85 -1.71 -2.95
C ALA A 209 -24.25 -3.18 -3.01
N LYS A 210 -23.53 -4.03 -2.27
CA LYS A 210 -23.90 -5.42 -1.97
C LYS A 210 -23.74 -5.60 -0.47
N PRO A 211 -24.81 -5.53 0.32
CA PRO A 211 -24.69 -5.65 1.78
C PRO A 211 -23.80 -6.85 2.19
N PRO A 212 -22.89 -6.66 3.17
CA PRO A 212 -22.68 -5.45 3.98
C PRO A 212 -21.81 -4.35 3.33
N VAL A 213 -21.37 -4.51 2.07
CA VAL A 213 -20.47 -3.60 1.37
C VAL A 213 -21.25 -2.42 0.79
N CYS A 214 -20.82 -1.20 1.10
CA CYS A 214 -21.35 0.03 0.53
C CYS A 214 -20.95 0.20 -0.95
N ALA A 215 -21.75 0.94 -1.71
CA ALA A 215 -21.30 1.44 -3.01
C ALA A 215 -20.22 2.50 -2.83
N ASP A 216 -19.44 2.75 -3.89
CA ASP A 216 -18.33 3.68 -3.93
C ASP A 216 -17.18 3.21 -3.01
N GLN A 217 -16.85 3.90 -1.95
CA GLN A 217 -15.79 3.51 -1.02
C GLN A 217 -16.29 2.44 -0.04
N THR A 218 -15.68 1.26 -0.08
CA THR A 218 -16.14 0.10 0.66
C THR A 218 -15.71 0.07 2.12
N GLY A 219 -14.63 0.78 2.46
CA GLY A 219 -13.97 0.68 3.76
C GLY A 219 -13.22 -0.64 3.97
N PHE A 220 -12.98 -1.42 2.90
CA PHE A 220 -12.22 -2.67 2.96
C PHE A 220 -10.89 -2.48 3.70
N GLY A 221 -10.58 -3.41 4.57
CA GLY A 221 -9.38 -3.42 5.40
C GLY A 221 -9.60 -2.91 6.82
N ALA A 222 -10.65 -2.14 7.09
CA ALA A 222 -10.92 -1.66 8.45
C ALA A 222 -11.24 -2.80 9.42
N GLY A 223 -12.12 -3.70 9.01
CA GLY A 223 -12.48 -4.90 9.76
C GLY A 223 -11.33 -5.88 9.90
N LEU A 224 -10.56 -6.08 8.83
CA LEU A 224 -9.35 -6.90 8.82
C LEU A 224 -8.33 -6.38 9.83
N LEU A 225 -7.97 -5.09 9.78
CA LEU A 225 -7.02 -4.50 10.73
C LEU A 225 -7.51 -4.60 12.17
N LEU A 226 -8.79 -4.34 12.42
CA LEU A 226 -9.36 -4.44 13.76
C LEU A 226 -9.25 -5.88 14.31
N ASN A 227 -9.56 -6.89 13.50
CA ASN A 227 -9.40 -8.29 13.90
C ASN A 227 -7.93 -8.67 14.06
N PHE A 228 -7.04 -8.19 13.18
CA PHE A 228 -5.59 -8.39 13.32
C PHE A 228 -5.08 -7.86 14.68
N ILE A 229 -5.49 -6.66 15.08
CA ILE A 229 -5.15 -6.06 16.37
C ILE A 229 -5.70 -6.89 17.53
N ARG A 230 -6.95 -7.31 17.46
CA ARG A 230 -7.63 -8.10 18.51
C ARG A 230 -7.01 -9.49 18.68
N ASN A 231 -6.56 -10.10 17.61
CA ASN A 231 -5.95 -11.43 17.64
C ASN A 231 -4.54 -11.45 18.26
N LYS A 232 -3.88 -10.30 18.37
CA LYS A 232 -2.57 -10.21 19.04
C LYS A 232 -2.72 -10.52 20.53
N LYS A 233 -1.88 -11.43 21.00
CA LYS A 233 -1.82 -11.81 22.43
C LYS A 233 -0.99 -10.83 23.25
#